data_f8abde97dc56503973b8b9f1cfd4e46b
#
_entry.id   f8abde97dc56503973b8b9f1cfd4e46b
#
_cell.length_a   1.000
_cell.length_b   1.000
_cell.length_c   1.000
_cell.angle_alpha   90.00
_cell.angle_beta   90.00
_cell.angle_gamma   90.00
#
_symmetry.space_group_name_H-M   'P 1'
#
loop_
_entity.id
_entity.type
_entity.pdbx_description
1 polymer ?
#
loop_
_entity_poly.entity_id
_entity_poly.type
_entity_poly.pdbx_seq_one_letter_code
_entity_poly.pdbx_strand_id
1 'polypeptide(L)'
;MNKYELAVVLRPDLDEEAKAAEMQKVQDLITRFGGVIEKIDDWGKKRLAYEIQKVNEGFYSFITFDAEGTVPAEIESRMRIMESALRYLIIRK
;
A
#
# COMPACT_ATOMS: atom_id res chain seq x y z
N MET A 1 -3.25 19.93 6.05
CA MET A 1 -3.13 18.51 5.71
C MET A 1 -2.65 17.69 6.90
N ASN A 2 -3.03 16.43 6.93
CA ASN A 2 -2.58 15.49 7.96
C ASN A 2 -1.55 14.55 7.38
N LYS A 3 -0.70 14.03 8.24
CA LYS A 3 0.30 13.03 7.83
C LYS A 3 -0.23 11.62 8.09
N TYR A 4 -0.10 10.76 7.09
CA TYR A 4 -0.56 9.38 7.15
C TYR A 4 0.54 8.43 6.72
N GLU A 5 0.40 7.18 7.13
CA GLU A 5 1.25 6.10 6.66
C GLU A 5 0.38 4.97 6.13
N LEU A 6 0.62 4.58 4.89
CA LEU A 6 -0.04 3.43 4.29
C LEU A 6 0.92 2.23 4.36
N ALA A 7 0.50 1.21 5.08
CA ALA A 7 1.20 -0.07 5.06
C ALA A 7 0.48 -0.97 4.06
N VAL A 8 1.21 -1.50 3.10
CA VAL A 8 0.64 -2.37 2.07
C VAL A 8 1.47 -3.63 1.93
N VAL A 9 0.78 -4.77 1.79
CA VAL A 9 1.40 -6.07 1.58
C VAL A 9 0.88 -6.60 0.26
N LEU A 10 1.78 -6.79 -0.71
CA LEU A 10 1.44 -7.32 -2.02
C LEU A 10 1.71 -8.82 -2.07
N ARG A 11 1.06 -9.52 -3.00
CA ARG A 11 1.22 -10.95 -3.19
C ARG A 11 2.68 -11.30 -3.48
N PRO A 12 3.18 -12.45 -2.96
CA PRO A 12 4.58 -12.80 -3.12
C PRO A 12 4.92 -13.39 -4.50
N ASP A 13 3.91 -13.74 -5.28
CA ASP A 13 4.10 -14.34 -6.61
C ASP A 13 4.31 -13.32 -7.73
N LEU A 14 4.35 -12.02 -7.37
CA LEU A 14 4.63 -10.98 -8.35
C LEU A 14 6.12 -10.95 -8.70
N ASP A 15 6.44 -10.84 -9.98
CA ASP A 15 7.82 -10.59 -10.39
C ASP A 15 8.14 -9.11 -10.15
N GLU A 16 9.39 -8.72 -10.34
CA GLU A 16 9.81 -7.34 -10.07
C GLU A 16 9.05 -6.31 -10.90
N GLU A 17 8.78 -6.65 -12.16
CA GLU A 17 8.06 -5.75 -13.06
C GLU A 17 6.61 -5.56 -12.60
N ALA A 18 5.94 -6.66 -12.26
CA ALA A 18 4.57 -6.60 -11.79
C ALA A 18 4.47 -5.89 -10.43
N LYS A 19 5.43 -6.16 -9.55
CA LYS A 19 5.51 -5.49 -8.25
C LYS A 19 5.65 -3.98 -8.41
N ALA A 20 6.56 -3.55 -9.30
CA ALA A 20 6.77 -2.13 -9.56
C ALA A 20 5.52 -1.48 -10.13
N ALA A 21 4.81 -2.17 -11.03
CA ALA A 21 3.58 -1.66 -11.62
C ALA A 21 2.48 -1.50 -10.57
N GLU A 22 2.34 -2.47 -9.66
CA GLU A 22 1.34 -2.40 -8.60
C GLU A 22 1.67 -1.30 -7.58
N MET A 23 2.94 -1.14 -7.24
CA MET A 23 3.36 -0.05 -6.35
C MET A 23 3.11 1.31 -7.00
N GLN A 24 3.30 1.42 -8.31
CA GLN A 24 3.01 2.65 -9.02
C GLN A 24 1.52 2.98 -8.97
N LYS A 25 0.65 1.98 -9.08
CA LYS A 25 -0.79 2.17 -8.95
C LYS A 25 -1.16 2.72 -7.57
N VAL A 26 -0.53 2.20 -6.53
CA VAL A 26 -0.78 2.68 -5.16
C VAL A 26 -0.35 4.14 -5.02
N GLN A 27 0.81 4.48 -5.54
CA GLN A 27 1.30 5.86 -5.51
C GLN A 27 0.38 6.79 -6.30
N ASP A 28 -0.07 6.35 -7.47
CA ASP A 28 -0.98 7.11 -8.31
C ASP A 28 -2.32 7.37 -7.62
N LEU A 29 -2.81 6.41 -6.84
CA LEU A 29 -4.03 6.60 -6.05
C LEU A 29 -3.84 7.73 -5.04
N ILE A 30 -2.71 7.73 -4.34
CA ILE A 30 -2.43 8.76 -3.34
C ILE A 30 -2.39 10.14 -4.00
N THR A 31 -1.64 10.29 -5.09
CA THR A 31 -1.51 11.57 -5.77
C THR A 31 -2.79 12.00 -6.46
N ARG A 32 -3.55 11.05 -6.97
CA ARG A 32 -4.84 11.32 -7.64
C ARG A 32 -5.83 12.01 -6.72
N PHE A 33 -5.86 11.60 -5.46
CA PHE A 33 -6.76 12.18 -4.48
C PHE A 33 -6.15 13.37 -3.74
N GLY A 34 -5.04 13.89 -4.24
CA GLY A 34 -4.44 15.10 -3.70
C GLY A 34 -3.41 14.89 -2.60
N GLY A 35 -3.00 13.64 -2.38
CA GLY A 35 -1.95 13.35 -1.42
C GLY A 35 -0.57 13.70 -1.95
N VAL A 36 0.33 14.06 -1.04
CA VAL A 36 1.72 14.36 -1.37
C VAL A 36 2.59 13.31 -0.69
N ILE A 37 3.26 12.48 -1.49
CA ILE A 37 4.11 11.41 -0.98
C ILE A 37 5.40 12.01 -0.43
N GLU A 38 5.69 11.70 0.83
CA GLU A 38 6.90 12.17 1.48
C GLU A 38 8.01 11.12 1.44
N LYS A 39 7.65 9.86 1.68
CA LYS A 39 8.65 8.79 1.80
C LYS A 39 8.04 7.44 1.43
N ILE A 40 8.85 6.60 0.81
CA ILE A 40 8.48 5.21 0.51
C ILE A 40 9.55 4.30 1.08
N ASP A 41 9.14 3.38 1.97
CA ASP A 41 10.01 2.35 2.53
C ASP A 41 9.61 1.00 1.95
N ASP A 42 10.45 0.42 1.12
CA ASP A 42 10.21 -0.91 0.55
C ASP A 42 11.02 -1.93 1.36
N TRP A 43 10.31 -2.76 2.11
CA TRP A 43 10.93 -3.76 2.97
C TRP A 43 11.19 -5.09 2.26
N GLY A 44 10.69 -5.23 1.03
CA GLY A 44 10.85 -6.46 0.26
C GLY A 44 9.95 -7.59 0.77
N LYS A 45 10.30 -8.80 0.39
CA LYS A 45 9.50 -9.98 0.75
C LYS A 45 9.75 -10.36 2.21
N LYS A 46 8.69 -10.45 2.99
CA LYS A 46 8.73 -10.80 4.41
C LYS A 46 7.69 -11.86 4.71
N ARG A 47 7.93 -12.61 5.78
CA ARG A 47 6.99 -13.61 6.25
C ARG A 47 5.84 -12.94 6.99
N LEU A 48 4.63 -13.37 6.70
CA LEU A 48 3.44 -12.88 7.39
C LEU A 48 3.36 -13.52 8.77
N ALA A 49 2.80 -12.76 9.74
CA ALA A 49 2.58 -13.28 11.10
C ALA A 49 1.58 -14.43 11.09
N TYR A 50 0.66 -14.42 10.14
CA TYR A 50 -0.34 -15.48 9.94
C TYR A 50 -0.67 -15.56 8.47
N GLU A 51 -1.21 -16.70 8.04
CA GLU A 51 -1.54 -16.95 6.64
C GLU A 51 -2.74 -16.11 6.20
N ILE A 52 -2.61 -15.49 5.00
CA ILE A 52 -3.69 -14.74 4.37
C ILE A 52 -3.93 -15.37 3.01
N GLN A 53 -5.16 -15.84 2.74
CA GLN A 53 -5.52 -16.46 1.47
C GLN A 53 -4.55 -17.59 1.09
N LYS A 54 -4.15 -18.39 2.08
CA LYS A 54 -3.19 -19.50 1.92
C LYS A 54 -1.79 -19.04 1.52
N VAL A 55 -1.47 -17.77 1.78
CA VAL A 55 -0.16 -17.19 1.50
C VAL A 55 0.46 -16.76 2.82
N ASN A 56 1.72 -17.14 3.04
CA ASN A 56 2.43 -16.83 4.28
C ASN A 56 3.59 -15.85 4.10
N GLU A 57 3.73 -15.25 2.93
CA GLU A 57 4.73 -14.23 2.64
C GLU A 57 4.09 -13.11 1.84
N GLY A 58 4.75 -11.96 1.79
CA GLY A 58 4.31 -10.84 0.98
C GLY A 58 5.37 -9.78 0.86
N PHE A 59 5.20 -8.88 -0.11
CA PHE A 59 6.06 -7.71 -0.27
C PHE A 59 5.51 -6.58 0.59
N TYR A 60 6.28 -6.19 1.60
CA TYR A 60 5.91 -5.13 2.53
C TYR A 60 6.43 -3.79 2.06
N SER A 61 5.59 -2.77 2.09
CA SER A 61 5.98 -1.40 1.79
C SER A 61 5.21 -0.44 2.68
N PHE A 62 5.86 0.66 3.04
CA PHE A 62 5.26 1.71 3.85
C PHE A 62 5.41 3.03 3.13
N ILE A 63 4.32 3.73 2.91
CA ILE A 63 4.31 5.01 2.22
C ILE A 63 3.81 6.09 3.16
N THR A 64 4.65 7.08 3.44
CA THR A 64 4.27 8.23 4.26
C THR A 64 3.84 9.35 3.32
N PHE A 65 2.67 9.91 3.57
CA PHE A 65 2.12 10.96 2.72
C PHE A 65 1.29 11.96 3.53
N ASP A 66 1.15 13.14 2.98
CA ASP A 66 0.30 14.20 3.53
C ASP A 66 -0.97 14.31 2.69
N ALA A 67 -2.12 14.44 3.35
CA ALA A 67 -3.40 14.53 2.65
C ALA A 67 -4.49 15.10 3.54
N GLU A 68 -5.59 15.51 2.93
CA GLU A 68 -6.78 15.93 3.64
C GLU A 68 -7.43 14.74 4.32
N GLY A 69 -8.23 14.99 5.35
CA GLY A 69 -8.81 13.94 6.18
C GLY A 69 -9.75 12.97 5.48
N THR A 70 -10.27 13.33 4.31
CA THR A 70 -11.16 12.46 3.51
C THR A 70 -10.40 11.50 2.61
N VAL A 71 -9.13 11.76 2.35
CA VAL A 71 -8.33 10.99 1.39
C VAL A 71 -8.09 9.54 1.80
N PRO A 72 -7.77 9.22 3.07
CA PRO A 72 -7.55 7.81 3.46
C PRO A 72 -8.72 6.90 3.10
N ALA A 73 -9.95 7.33 3.34
CA ALA A 73 -11.12 6.52 3.03
C ALA A 73 -11.25 6.27 1.52
N GLU A 74 -10.91 7.27 0.70
CA GLU A 74 -10.93 7.15 -0.75
C GLU A 74 -9.88 6.15 -1.24
N ILE A 75 -8.68 6.20 -0.66
CA ILE A 75 -7.61 5.27 -1.01
C ILE A 75 -8.00 3.85 -0.62
N GLU A 76 -8.52 3.64 0.59
CA GLU A 76 -8.96 2.32 1.04
C GLU A 76 -10.04 1.74 0.14
N SER A 77 -10.97 2.57 -0.29
CA SER A 77 -12.04 2.17 -1.19
C SER A 77 -11.49 1.59 -2.50
N ARG A 78 -10.44 2.21 -3.03
CA ARG A 78 -9.81 1.76 -4.27
C ARG A 78 -8.93 0.53 -4.05
N MET A 79 -8.22 0.48 -2.93
CA MET A 79 -7.36 -0.66 -2.63
C MET A 79 -8.15 -1.94 -2.37
N ARG A 80 -9.38 -1.80 -1.94
CA ARG A 80 -10.26 -2.96 -1.68
C ARG A 80 -10.45 -3.83 -2.91
N ILE A 81 -10.39 -3.25 -4.11
CA ILE A 81 -10.58 -3.98 -5.37
C ILE A 81 -9.26 -4.39 -6.02
N MET A 82 -8.11 -4.08 -5.41
CA MET A 82 -6.81 -4.50 -5.92
C MET A 82 -6.53 -5.94 -5.49
N GLU A 83 -6.54 -6.87 -6.43
CA GLU A 83 -6.31 -8.28 -6.14
C GLU A 83 -4.89 -8.57 -5.67
N SER A 84 -3.93 -7.76 -6.08
CA SER A 84 -2.53 -7.92 -5.70
C SER A 84 -2.25 -7.52 -4.26
N ALA A 85 -3.13 -6.74 -3.62
CA ALA A 85 -2.95 -6.28 -2.24
C ALA A 85 -3.58 -7.29 -1.27
N LEU A 86 -2.75 -8.03 -0.56
CA LEU A 86 -3.20 -8.98 0.45
C LEU A 86 -3.74 -8.27 1.68
N ARG A 87 -3.09 -7.17 2.04
CA ARG A 87 -3.45 -6.39 3.21
C ARG A 87 -3.02 -4.94 3.02
N TYR A 88 -3.78 -4.04 3.58
CA TYR A 88 -3.46 -2.62 3.60
C TYR A 88 -4.02 -1.99 4.86
N LEU A 89 -3.33 -0.98 5.36
CA LEU A 89 -3.74 -0.25 6.55
C LEU A 89 -3.22 1.18 6.47
N ILE A 90 -4.09 2.14 6.69
CA ILE A 90 -3.69 3.54 6.73
C ILE A 90 -3.86 4.04 8.16
N ILE A 91 -2.78 4.57 8.72
CA ILE A 91 -2.82 5.15 10.06
C ILE A 91 -2.43 6.62 9.98
N ARG A 92 -2.97 7.41 10.90
CA ARG A 92 -2.60 8.80 11.04
C ARG A 92 -1.40 8.90 11.96
N LYS A 93 -0.41 9.64 11.52
CA LYS A 93 0.82 9.83 12.29
C LYS A 93 0.78 11.09 13.14
#